data_4e7d5c5dec4b2077c53c12643192faa4
#
_entry.id   4e7d5c5dec4b2077c53c12643192faa4
#
_cell.length_a   1.000
_cell.length_b   1.000
_cell.length_c   1.000
_cell.angle_alpha   90.00
_cell.angle_beta   90.00
_cell.angle_gamma   90.00
#
_symmetry.space_group_name_H-M   'P 1'
#
loop_
_entity.id
_entity.type
_entity.pdbx_description
1 polymer ?
#
loop_
_entity_poly.entity_id
_entity_poly.type
_entity_poly.pdbx_seq_one_letter_code
_entity_poly.pdbx_strand_id
1 'polypeptide(L)'
;MLLSYSFNTKNYLNIPNKFTTFVEKLIIDIFSMNTAVIYARVSSTGDRQTTERQVADLKKYISINEMELVSVFEEKMSGAKENRPVLTECIEYCITNKVHTLCVSEISRLGRSTKIVVNTLDELTKAGVNVYIQNLPLCTLNEDGQPNPIAKMITAVLSSFAEIERDNIKYRLNSGRELAKAKGVKMGRKVGSVKSKEQKTDEYSNVIKLLKKGQSIRNTAKLCGVSVSTVQRIKKEFGLYS
;
A
#
# COMPACT_ATOMS: atom_id res chain seq x y z
N MET A 1 -15.55 11.60 34.35
CA MET A 1 -16.32 12.85 34.39
C MET A 1 -15.63 13.80 33.42
N LEU A 2 -16.05 13.76 32.16
CA LEU A 2 -15.44 14.49 31.06
C LEU A 2 -16.06 15.91 31.04
N LEU A 3 -15.23 16.89 31.34
CA LEU A 3 -15.60 18.31 31.21
C LEU A 3 -15.50 18.69 29.72
N SER A 4 -16.65 18.77 29.06
CA SER A 4 -16.81 19.38 27.76
C SER A 4 -16.65 20.89 27.89
N TYR A 5 -15.48 21.44 27.57
CA TYR A 5 -15.31 22.87 27.42
C TYR A 5 -15.89 23.30 26.06
N SER A 6 -17.16 23.72 26.09
CA SER A 6 -17.78 24.47 24.99
C SER A 6 -17.25 25.90 25.06
N PHE A 7 -16.28 26.24 24.22
CA PHE A 7 -15.86 27.63 24.04
C PHE A 7 -16.94 28.38 23.24
N ASN A 8 -17.70 29.21 23.95
CA ASN A 8 -18.66 30.14 23.36
C ASN A 8 -17.93 31.39 22.88
N THR A 9 -17.56 31.45 21.59
CA THR A 9 -16.74 32.52 20.98
C THR A 9 -17.56 33.71 20.47
N LYS A 10 -18.72 34.04 21.05
CA LYS A 10 -19.58 35.08 20.51
C LYS A 10 -19.28 36.52 20.98
N ASN A 11 -18.30 36.80 21.81
CA ASN A 11 -18.10 38.16 22.31
C ASN A 11 -16.64 38.56 22.57
N TYR A 12 -15.70 38.46 21.59
CA TYR A 12 -14.47 39.24 21.69
C TYR A 12 -13.91 39.58 20.31
N LEU A 13 -13.91 40.92 20.03
CA LEU A 13 -13.10 41.64 19.06
C LEU A 13 -13.20 41.26 17.58
N ASN A 14 -13.50 42.27 16.80
CA ASN A 14 -13.45 42.37 15.35
C ASN A 14 -12.00 42.15 14.85
N ILE A 15 -11.44 40.95 15.02
CA ILE A 15 -10.15 40.56 14.46
C ILE A 15 -10.37 40.20 13.00
N PRO A 16 -9.59 40.75 12.06
CA PRO A 16 -9.74 40.42 10.65
C PRO A 16 -9.70 38.92 10.42
N ASN A 17 -10.65 38.38 9.65
CA ASN A 17 -10.84 36.95 9.36
C ASN A 17 -9.54 36.21 8.97
N LYS A 18 -8.54 36.94 8.42
CA LYS A 18 -7.22 36.40 8.09
C LYS A 18 -6.33 36.07 9.30
N PHE A 19 -6.49 36.79 10.42
CA PHE A 19 -5.69 36.58 11.63
C PHE A 19 -6.20 35.40 12.42
N THR A 20 -7.51 35.22 12.50
CA THR A 20 -8.17 34.03 13.12
C THR A 20 -7.80 32.78 12.37
N THR A 21 -7.85 32.79 11.04
CA THR A 21 -7.46 31.64 10.20
C THR A 21 -5.96 31.31 10.33
N PHE A 22 -5.11 32.32 10.50
CA PHE A 22 -3.68 32.13 10.72
C PHE A 22 -3.36 31.52 12.09
N VAL A 23 -4.00 32.01 13.14
CA VAL A 23 -3.85 31.48 14.52
C VAL A 23 -4.44 30.08 14.63
N GLU A 24 -5.60 29.80 14.06
CA GLU A 24 -6.18 28.46 13.99
C GLU A 24 -5.26 27.48 13.25
N LYS A 25 -4.70 27.90 12.13
CA LYS A 25 -3.74 27.10 11.38
C LYS A 25 -2.46 26.85 12.19
N LEU A 26 -1.94 27.87 12.86
CA LEU A 26 -0.76 27.76 13.71
C LEU A 26 -1.00 26.80 14.91
N ILE A 27 -2.19 26.88 15.53
CA ILE A 27 -2.60 25.97 16.61
C ILE A 27 -2.73 24.54 16.08
N ILE A 28 -3.37 24.35 14.92
CA ILE A 28 -3.49 23.02 14.29
C ILE A 28 -2.10 22.47 13.94
N ASP A 29 -1.21 23.28 13.40
CA ASP A 29 0.14 22.89 13.05
C ASP A 29 0.97 22.53 14.31
N ILE A 30 0.83 23.28 15.41
CA ILE A 30 1.49 22.98 16.70
C ILE A 30 0.92 21.69 17.32
N PHE A 31 -0.40 21.48 17.30
CA PHE A 31 -1.02 20.24 17.81
C PHE A 31 -0.76 19.02 16.93
N SER A 32 -0.56 19.19 15.62
CA SER A 32 -0.23 18.09 14.71
C SER A 32 1.25 17.68 14.78
N MET A 33 2.13 18.57 15.25
CA MET A 33 3.58 18.32 15.28
C MET A 33 4.03 17.23 16.26
N ASN A 34 3.17 16.79 17.18
CA ASN A 34 3.54 15.80 18.22
C ASN A 34 2.69 14.54 18.20
N THR A 35 1.94 14.25 17.12
CA THR A 35 1.13 13.03 17.06
C THR A 35 1.93 11.83 16.57
N ALA A 36 1.68 10.66 17.17
CA ALA A 36 2.33 9.42 16.79
C ALA A 36 1.34 8.29 16.56
N VAL A 37 1.67 7.42 15.59
CA VAL A 37 0.97 6.18 15.30
C VAL A 37 1.96 5.03 15.42
N ILE A 38 1.52 3.90 15.96
CA ILE A 38 2.31 2.67 15.99
C ILE A 38 1.75 1.70 14.95
N TYR A 39 2.64 1.15 14.11
CA TYR A 39 2.34 -0.03 13.32
C TYR A 39 3.17 -1.22 13.80
N ALA A 40 2.49 -2.30 14.19
CA ALA A 40 3.09 -3.53 14.65
C ALA A 40 2.59 -4.72 13.84
N ARG A 41 3.48 -5.66 13.51
CA ARG A 41 3.12 -6.90 12.78
C ARG A 41 3.45 -8.13 13.62
N VAL A 42 2.46 -9.00 13.75
CA VAL A 42 2.56 -10.29 14.45
C VAL A 42 2.66 -11.42 13.43
N SER A 43 3.54 -12.39 13.67
CA SER A 43 3.46 -13.68 12.98
C SER A 43 2.28 -14.48 13.54
N SER A 44 1.55 -15.23 12.66
CA SER A 44 0.38 -16.04 13.06
C SER A 44 0.72 -17.23 13.95
N THR A 45 2.00 -17.55 14.13
CA THR A 45 2.51 -18.68 14.90
C THR A 45 3.09 -18.22 16.23
N GLY A 46 2.25 -17.92 17.20
CA GLY A 46 2.62 -18.11 18.61
C GLY A 46 3.23 -16.93 19.39
N ASP A 47 3.69 -15.85 18.75
CA ASP A 47 4.46 -14.81 19.44
C ASP A 47 3.62 -13.58 19.88
N ARG A 48 2.58 -13.78 20.67
CA ARG A 48 1.85 -12.66 21.29
C ARG A 48 2.75 -11.81 22.20
N GLN A 49 3.65 -12.44 22.95
CA GLN A 49 4.56 -11.77 23.89
C GLN A 49 5.54 -10.81 23.18
N THR A 50 5.99 -11.12 21.95
CA THR A 50 6.91 -10.26 21.21
C THR A 50 6.25 -8.99 20.69
N THR A 51 4.94 -9.02 20.35
CA THR A 51 4.22 -7.85 19.85
C THR A 51 3.86 -6.90 20.96
N GLU A 52 3.33 -7.39 22.05
CA GLU A 52 3.03 -6.59 23.24
C GLU A 52 4.29 -5.85 23.74
N ARG A 53 5.44 -6.55 23.73
CA ARG A 53 6.73 -5.94 24.08
C ARG A 53 7.14 -4.87 23.07
N GLN A 54 7.03 -5.12 21.76
CA GLN A 54 7.35 -4.14 20.72
C GLN A 54 6.49 -2.87 20.84
N VAL A 55 5.18 -3.05 21.01
CA VAL A 55 4.25 -1.94 21.21
C VAL A 55 4.56 -1.18 22.52
N ALA A 56 4.89 -1.90 23.61
CA ALA A 56 5.26 -1.28 24.87
C ALA A 56 6.54 -0.45 24.76
N ASP A 57 7.55 -0.95 24.05
CA ASP A 57 8.80 -0.23 23.84
C ASP A 57 8.62 1.01 22.95
N LEU A 58 7.78 0.93 21.91
CA LEU A 58 7.42 2.08 21.08
C LEU A 58 6.58 3.11 21.86
N LYS A 59 5.67 2.67 22.73
CA LYS A 59 4.95 3.59 23.64
C LYS A 59 5.87 4.33 24.60
N LYS A 60 6.92 3.68 25.10
CA LYS A 60 7.95 4.36 25.91
C LYS A 60 8.67 5.44 25.12
N TYR A 61 9.06 5.15 23.85
CA TYR A 61 9.68 6.12 22.98
C TYR A 61 8.77 7.35 22.77
N ILE A 62 7.49 7.10 22.46
CA ILE A 62 6.47 8.14 22.27
C ILE A 62 6.34 9.01 23.55
N SER A 63 6.26 8.38 24.72
CA SER A 63 6.16 9.09 25.99
C SER A 63 7.41 9.92 26.31
N ILE A 64 8.62 9.39 26.06
CA ILE A 64 9.88 10.12 26.30
C ILE A 64 10.00 11.35 25.39
N ASN A 65 9.47 11.27 24.17
CA ASN A 65 9.51 12.37 23.20
C ASN A 65 8.26 13.27 23.27
N GLU A 66 7.45 13.14 24.32
CA GLU A 66 6.25 13.96 24.58
C GLU A 66 5.26 13.97 23.41
N MET A 67 5.15 12.85 22.68
CA MET A 67 4.22 12.70 21.57
C MET A 67 2.87 12.16 22.05
N GLU A 68 1.79 12.53 21.36
CA GLU A 68 0.46 11.98 21.58
C GLU A 68 0.26 10.72 20.73
N LEU A 69 0.04 9.57 21.36
CA LEU A 69 -0.31 8.34 20.66
C LEU A 69 -1.78 8.36 20.21
N VAL A 70 -2.00 8.57 18.91
CA VAL A 70 -3.36 8.68 18.35
C VAL A 70 -3.95 7.34 17.90
N SER A 71 -3.13 6.39 17.46
CA SER A 71 -3.62 5.05 17.05
C SER A 71 -2.52 3.99 17.09
N VAL A 72 -2.97 2.71 17.19
CA VAL A 72 -2.11 1.53 17.10
C VAL A 72 -2.71 0.58 16.07
N PHE A 73 -1.97 0.28 15.01
CA PHE A 73 -2.36 -0.66 13.95
C PHE A 73 -1.59 -1.97 14.15
N GLU A 74 -2.32 -3.05 14.41
CA GLU A 74 -1.75 -4.37 14.60
C GLU A 74 -2.18 -5.32 13.48
N GLU A 75 -1.21 -5.87 12.74
CA GLU A 75 -1.47 -6.81 11.66
C GLU A 75 -1.08 -8.22 12.05
N LYS A 76 -2.06 -9.13 12.06
CA LYS A 76 -1.83 -10.57 12.27
C LYS A 76 -1.75 -11.27 10.92
N MET A 77 -0.54 -11.62 10.48
CA MET A 77 -0.39 -12.32 9.20
C MET A 77 0.67 -13.41 9.24
N SER A 78 0.33 -14.58 8.65
CA SER A 78 1.33 -15.57 8.27
C SER A 78 2.24 -15.02 7.17
N GLY A 79 3.52 -15.37 7.22
CA GLY A 79 4.55 -14.85 6.30
C GLY A 79 4.30 -15.00 4.80
N ALA A 80 3.21 -15.67 4.37
CA ALA A 80 2.96 -16.06 2.97
C ALA A 80 2.02 -15.12 2.17
N LYS A 81 1.20 -14.29 2.80
CA LYS A 81 0.24 -13.44 2.05
C LYS A 81 0.86 -12.10 1.62
N GLU A 82 0.65 -11.75 0.35
CA GLU A 82 1.26 -10.60 -0.32
C GLU A 82 0.58 -9.27 0.03
N ASN A 83 -0.70 -9.31 0.39
CA ASN A 83 -1.51 -8.14 0.67
C ASN A 83 -1.45 -7.77 2.16
N ARG A 84 -1.16 -6.51 2.48
CA ARG A 84 -1.08 -5.95 3.84
C ARG A 84 -2.12 -4.84 4.02
N PRO A 85 -3.39 -5.20 4.19
CA PRO A 85 -4.48 -4.22 4.25
C PRO A 85 -4.32 -3.26 5.42
N VAL A 86 -3.87 -3.75 6.59
CA VAL A 86 -3.71 -2.92 7.79
C VAL A 86 -2.54 -1.94 7.65
N LEU A 87 -1.45 -2.33 6.97
CA LEU A 87 -0.36 -1.39 6.67
C LEU A 87 -0.83 -0.28 5.72
N THR A 88 -1.57 -0.64 4.68
CA THR A 88 -2.13 0.34 3.74
C THR A 88 -3.07 1.31 4.45
N GLU A 89 -3.97 0.80 5.28
CA GLU A 89 -4.87 1.61 6.11
C GLU A 89 -4.08 2.54 7.05
N CYS A 90 -3.04 2.03 7.68
CA CYS A 90 -2.17 2.82 8.56
C CYS A 90 -1.47 3.97 7.81
N ILE A 91 -0.95 3.71 6.61
CA ILE A 91 -0.30 4.73 5.77
C ILE A 91 -1.31 5.80 5.36
N GLU A 92 -2.47 5.39 4.85
CA GLU A 92 -3.57 6.29 4.47
C GLU A 92 -4.05 7.12 5.66
N TYR A 93 -4.17 6.50 6.84
CA TYR A 93 -4.51 7.21 8.08
C TYR A 93 -3.47 8.28 8.42
N CYS A 94 -2.17 7.93 8.40
CA CYS A 94 -1.09 8.86 8.70
C CYS A 94 -1.08 10.07 7.75
N ILE A 95 -1.28 9.84 6.45
CA ILE A 95 -1.27 10.89 5.43
C ILE A 95 -2.52 11.78 5.56
N THR A 96 -3.70 11.18 5.70
CA THR A 96 -4.99 11.90 5.75
C THR A 96 -5.08 12.77 7.00
N ASN A 97 -4.65 12.24 8.15
CA ASN A 97 -4.72 12.94 9.44
C ASN A 97 -3.45 13.76 9.75
N LYS A 98 -2.50 13.86 8.80
CA LYS A 98 -1.24 14.57 8.97
C LYS A 98 -0.51 14.18 10.26
N VAL A 99 -0.43 12.88 10.52
CA VAL A 99 0.28 12.36 11.68
C VAL A 99 1.76 12.71 11.56
N HIS A 100 2.34 13.22 12.65
CA HIS A 100 3.73 13.64 12.65
C HIS A 100 4.70 12.44 12.53
N THR A 101 4.50 11.37 13.31
CA THR A 101 5.43 10.24 13.33
C THR A 101 4.73 8.88 13.27
N LEU A 102 5.12 8.05 12.31
CA LEU A 102 4.82 6.62 12.30
C LEU A 102 5.97 5.84 12.95
N CYS A 103 5.68 5.13 14.04
CA CYS A 103 6.64 4.33 14.80
C CYS A 103 6.56 2.85 14.42
N VAL A 104 7.69 2.25 14.07
CA VAL A 104 7.82 0.82 13.77
C VAL A 104 9.02 0.22 14.51
N SER A 105 8.92 -1.06 14.90
CA SER A 105 10.00 -1.75 15.59
C SER A 105 11.22 -2.01 14.69
N GLU A 106 10.98 -2.31 13.43
CA GLU A 106 12.03 -2.60 12.45
C GLU A 106 11.55 -2.29 11.03
N ILE A 107 12.51 -2.01 10.15
CA ILE A 107 12.25 -1.61 8.76
C ILE A 107 11.47 -2.68 7.96
N SER A 108 11.64 -3.96 8.30
CA SER A 108 10.95 -5.09 7.68
C SER A 108 9.43 -5.09 7.92
N ARG A 109 8.95 -4.26 8.85
CA ARG A 109 7.51 -4.06 9.09
C ARG A 109 6.85 -3.29 7.96
N LEU A 110 7.57 -2.37 7.31
CA LEU A 110 7.07 -1.53 6.23
C LEU A 110 6.96 -2.22 4.86
N GLY A 111 7.54 -3.40 4.71
CA GLY A 111 7.48 -4.13 3.43
C GLY A 111 8.08 -5.51 3.52
N ARG A 112 7.78 -6.37 2.54
CA ARG A 112 8.38 -7.71 2.40
C ARG A 112 9.60 -7.72 1.50
N SER A 113 9.62 -6.85 0.52
CA SER A 113 10.76 -6.65 -0.37
C SER A 113 11.34 -5.28 -0.12
N THR A 114 12.62 -5.15 -0.36
CA THR A 114 13.34 -3.89 -0.23
C THR A 114 12.68 -2.79 -1.07
N LYS A 115 12.17 -3.13 -2.25
CA LYS A 115 11.45 -2.19 -3.11
C LYS A 115 10.19 -1.62 -2.45
N ILE A 116 9.38 -2.47 -1.79
CA ILE A 116 8.15 -2.01 -1.10
C ILE A 116 8.52 -1.08 0.05
N VAL A 117 9.53 -1.46 0.85
CA VAL A 117 10.02 -0.63 1.95
C VAL A 117 10.46 0.75 1.48
N VAL A 118 11.28 0.80 0.42
CA VAL A 118 11.76 2.06 -0.16
C VAL A 118 10.59 2.94 -0.63
N ASN A 119 9.63 2.36 -1.37
CA ASN A 119 8.47 3.09 -1.85
C ASN A 119 7.62 3.64 -0.68
N THR A 120 7.41 2.82 0.35
CA THR A 120 6.64 3.24 1.55
C THR A 120 7.35 4.38 2.30
N LEU A 121 8.66 4.30 2.48
CA LEU A 121 9.43 5.37 3.13
C LEU A 121 9.40 6.66 2.30
N ASP A 122 9.52 6.56 0.98
CA ASP A 122 9.48 7.71 0.06
C ASP A 122 8.09 8.37 0.07
N GLU A 123 7.02 7.57 0.04
CA GLU A 123 5.64 8.04 0.11
C GLU A 123 5.36 8.81 1.41
N LEU A 124 5.70 8.22 2.56
CA LEU A 124 5.51 8.86 3.87
C LEU A 124 6.34 10.13 4.01
N THR A 125 7.62 10.09 3.61
CA THR A 125 8.52 11.25 3.66
C THR A 125 8.01 12.40 2.78
N LYS A 126 7.51 12.12 1.58
CA LYS A 126 6.89 13.12 0.68
C LYS A 126 5.61 13.72 1.25
N ALA A 127 4.86 12.93 2.00
CA ALA A 127 3.67 13.39 2.71
C ALA A 127 3.98 14.18 3.99
N GLY A 128 5.27 14.30 4.37
CA GLY A 128 5.70 14.99 5.59
C GLY A 128 5.53 14.14 6.85
N VAL A 129 5.30 12.83 6.71
CA VAL A 129 5.20 11.90 7.83
C VAL A 129 6.58 11.37 8.17
N ASN A 130 7.06 11.64 9.37
CA ASN A 130 8.30 11.08 9.89
C ASN A 130 8.12 9.58 10.20
N VAL A 131 9.11 8.76 9.88
CA VAL A 131 9.12 7.34 10.26
C VAL A 131 10.24 7.09 11.25
N TYR A 132 9.87 6.69 12.47
CA TYR A 132 10.81 6.23 13.46
C TYR A 132 10.97 4.70 13.41
N ILE A 133 12.22 4.24 13.30
CA ILE A 133 12.57 2.83 13.21
C ILE A 133 13.39 2.46 14.43
N GLN A 134 12.80 1.71 15.36
CA GLN A 134 13.38 1.44 16.68
C GLN A 134 14.69 0.67 16.63
N ASN A 135 14.81 -0.37 15.81
CA ASN A 135 16.02 -1.20 15.74
C ASN A 135 17.22 -0.50 15.08
N LEU A 136 17.02 0.65 14.44
CA LEU A 136 18.07 1.49 13.84
C LEU A 136 18.18 2.86 14.50
N PRO A 137 17.51 3.17 15.62
CA PRO A 137 17.14 4.48 16.20
C PRO A 137 17.21 5.63 15.19
N LEU A 138 16.41 5.55 14.15
CA LEU A 138 16.46 6.45 12.99
C LEU A 138 15.10 7.06 12.71
N CYS A 139 15.09 8.38 12.50
CA CYS A 139 13.97 9.12 11.95
C CYS A 139 14.22 9.48 10.49
N THR A 140 13.19 9.41 9.64
CA THR A 140 13.30 9.76 8.21
C THR A 140 13.32 11.27 7.97
N LEU A 141 12.77 12.05 8.88
CA LEU A 141 12.82 13.51 8.88
C LEU A 141 13.58 14.02 10.09
N ASN A 142 14.22 15.17 9.95
CA ASN A 142 14.81 15.95 11.05
C ASN A 142 13.72 16.80 11.73
N GLU A 143 14.04 17.46 12.83
CA GLU A 143 13.14 18.36 13.56
C GLU A 143 12.61 19.54 12.72
N ASP A 144 13.38 19.96 11.72
CA ASP A 144 13.01 21.02 10.76
C ASP A 144 12.10 20.52 9.62
N GLY A 145 11.67 19.24 9.67
CA GLY A 145 10.87 18.59 8.64
C GLY A 145 11.63 18.24 7.36
N GLN A 146 12.94 18.51 7.30
CA GLN A 146 13.76 18.13 6.17
C GLN A 146 14.15 16.65 6.22
N PRO A 147 14.28 15.99 5.06
CA PRO A 147 14.70 14.60 5.02
C PRO A 147 16.07 14.38 5.65
N ASN A 148 16.16 13.44 6.59
CA ASN A 148 17.38 13.08 7.29
C ASN A 148 18.41 12.50 6.29
N PRO A 149 19.64 13.05 6.19
CA PRO A 149 20.67 12.58 5.26
C PRO A 149 21.04 11.10 5.47
N ILE A 150 21.08 10.63 6.72
CA ILE A 150 21.39 9.24 7.07
C ILE A 150 20.26 8.32 6.58
N ALA A 151 19.01 8.72 6.79
CA ALA A 151 17.85 7.97 6.29
C ALA A 151 17.85 7.90 4.76
N LYS A 152 18.17 8.99 4.07
CA LYS A 152 18.35 9.01 2.61
C LYS A 152 19.43 8.04 2.16
N MET A 153 20.59 8.03 2.82
CA MET A 153 21.69 7.11 2.50
C MET A 153 21.26 5.65 2.69
N ILE A 154 20.61 5.32 3.80
CA ILE A 154 20.09 3.97 4.05
C ILE A 154 19.06 3.58 2.98
N THR A 155 18.14 4.48 2.64
CA THR A 155 17.13 4.24 1.59
C THR A 155 17.78 4.02 0.22
N ALA A 156 18.84 4.74 -0.12
CA ALA A 156 19.61 4.56 -1.36
C ALA A 156 20.31 3.17 -1.39
N VAL A 157 20.93 2.76 -0.28
CA VAL A 157 21.55 1.43 -0.15
C VAL A 157 20.49 0.33 -0.29
N LEU A 158 19.35 0.46 0.36
CA LEU A 158 18.23 -0.48 0.23
C LEU A 158 17.71 -0.53 -1.22
N SER A 159 17.62 0.60 -1.92
CA SER A 159 17.23 0.65 -3.34
C SER A 159 18.19 -0.17 -4.20
N SER A 160 19.50 -0.01 -4.00
CA SER A 160 20.51 -0.77 -4.73
C SER A 160 20.42 -2.28 -4.45
N PHE A 161 20.16 -2.69 -3.20
CA PHE A 161 19.90 -4.09 -2.89
C PHE A 161 18.65 -4.64 -3.58
N ALA A 162 17.57 -3.84 -3.68
CA ALA A 162 16.36 -4.24 -4.37
C ALA A 162 16.57 -4.46 -5.88
N GLU A 163 17.45 -3.68 -6.50
CA GLU A 163 17.85 -3.85 -7.91
C GLU A 163 18.67 -5.12 -8.10
N ILE A 164 19.68 -5.34 -7.25
CA ILE A 164 20.52 -6.55 -7.28
C ILE A 164 19.66 -7.80 -7.09
N GLU A 165 18.73 -7.80 -6.15
CA GLU A 165 17.81 -8.92 -5.92
C GLU A 165 16.95 -9.23 -7.16
N ARG A 166 16.42 -8.18 -7.81
CA ARG A 166 15.66 -8.33 -9.07
C ARG A 166 16.49 -8.95 -10.18
N ASP A 167 17.72 -8.49 -10.34
CA ASP A 167 18.61 -8.99 -11.39
C ASP A 167 19.04 -10.44 -11.12
N ASN A 168 19.29 -10.79 -9.86
CA ASN A 168 19.55 -12.17 -9.45
C ASN A 168 18.34 -13.10 -9.72
N ILE A 169 17.10 -12.62 -9.51
CA ILE A 169 15.90 -13.38 -9.84
C ILE A 169 15.79 -13.57 -11.36
N LYS A 170 15.99 -12.52 -12.16
CA LYS A 170 15.98 -12.61 -13.63
C LYS A 170 17.04 -13.59 -14.14
N TYR A 171 18.25 -13.49 -13.62
CA TYR A 171 19.34 -14.40 -13.99
C TYR A 171 18.97 -15.86 -13.73
N ARG A 172 18.48 -16.17 -12.51
CA ARG A 172 18.05 -17.54 -12.16
C ARG A 172 16.90 -18.04 -13.05
N LEU A 173 15.92 -17.18 -13.35
CA LEU A 173 14.81 -17.53 -14.25
C LEU A 173 15.28 -17.80 -15.68
N ASN A 174 16.19 -16.97 -16.20
CA ASN A 174 16.71 -17.15 -17.55
C ASN A 174 17.59 -18.41 -17.66
N SER A 175 18.49 -18.63 -16.69
CA SER A 175 19.29 -19.84 -16.62
C SER A 175 18.42 -21.11 -16.53
N GLY A 176 17.37 -21.08 -15.67
CA GLY A 176 16.40 -22.17 -15.60
C GLY A 176 15.64 -22.42 -16.92
N ARG A 177 15.29 -21.33 -17.65
CA ARG A 177 14.66 -21.44 -18.98
C ARG A 177 15.59 -22.06 -20.02
N GLU A 178 16.88 -21.67 -20.03
CA GLU A 178 17.86 -22.22 -20.96
C GLU A 178 18.09 -23.71 -20.71
N LEU A 179 18.23 -24.11 -19.44
CA LEU A 179 18.34 -25.52 -19.07
C LEU A 179 17.11 -26.33 -19.48
N ALA A 180 15.92 -25.77 -19.28
CA ALA A 180 14.68 -26.44 -19.69
C ALA A 180 14.58 -26.58 -21.22
N LYS A 181 14.98 -25.54 -21.99
CA LYS A 181 15.07 -25.60 -23.45
C LYS A 181 16.09 -26.67 -23.91
N ALA A 182 17.24 -26.72 -23.29
CA ALA A 182 18.28 -27.74 -23.59
C ALA A 182 17.77 -29.16 -23.32
N LYS A 183 16.89 -29.35 -22.33
CA LYS A 183 16.20 -30.62 -22.05
C LYS A 183 14.99 -30.89 -22.97
N GLY A 184 14.76 -30.07 -23.99
CA GLY A 184 13.65 -30.23 -24.93
C GLY A 184 12.27 -29.85 -24.39
N VAL A 185 12.20 -29.19 -23.22
CA VAL A 185 10.93 -28.73 -22.66
C VAL A 185 10.37 -27.59 -23.51
N LYS A 186 9.23 -27.82 -24.18
CA LYS A 186 8.51 -26.78 -24.93
C LYS A 186 7.91 -25.77 -23.96
N MET A 187 8.35 -24.51 -24.08
CA MET A 187 7.82 -23.40 -23.30
C MET A 187 6.66 -22.73 -24.01
N GLY A 188 5.80 -22.08 -23.23
CA GLY A 188 4.63 -21.39 -23.74
C GLY A 188 3.35 -22.17 -23.54
N ARG A 189 2.29 -21.73 -24.21
CA ARG A 189 0.99 -22.38 -24.11
C ARG A 189 1.04 -23.76 -24.76
N LYS A 190 0.56 -24.79 -24.05
CA LYS A 190 0.49 -26.14 -24.60
C LYS A 190 -0.34 -26.16 -25.91
N VAL A 191 0.17 -26.83 -26.91
CA VAL A 191 -0.56 -27.03 -28.18
C VAL A 191 -1.90 -27.71 -27.88
N GLY A 192 -3.00 -27.17 -28.41
CA GLY A 192 -4.35 -27.66 -28.14
C GLY A 192 -4.99 -27.20 -26.81
N SER A 193 -4.27 -26.41 -25.98
CA SER A 193 -4.85 -25.82 -24.79
C SER A 193 -5.86 -24.72 -25.18
N VAL A 194 -7.11 -25.10 -25.35
CA VAL A 194 -8.24 -24.20 -25.64
C VAL A 194 -9.16 -24.21 -24.41
N LYS A 195 -9.69 -23.05 -24.03
CA LYS A 195 -10.72 -22.99 -22.98
C LYS A 195 -11.90 -23.87 -23.39
N SER A 196 -12.47 -24.62 -22.46
CA SER A 196 -13.68 -25.40 -22.73
C SER A 196 -14.82 -24.48 -23.14
N LYS A 197 -15.83 -25.07 -23.79
CA LYS A 197 -17.01 -24.33 -24.25
C LYS A 197 -17.76 -23.71 -23.08
N GLU A 198 -17.78 -24.41 -21.94
CA GLU A 198 -18.37 -23.94 -20.68
C GLU A 198 -17.63 -22.72 -20.13
N GLN A 199 -16.31 -22.80 -20.01
CA GLN A 199 -15.48 -21.67 -19.55
C GLN A 199 -15.62 -20.44 -20.45
N LYS A 200 -15.77 -20.63 -21.76
CA LYS A 200 -16.03 -19.53 -22.70
C LYS A 200 -17.44 -18.97 -22.56
N THR A 201 -18.43 -19.83 -22.27
CA THR A 201 -19.80 -19.40 -22.00
C THR A 201 -19.87 -18.48 -20.79
N ASP A 202 -19.18 -18.82 -19.72
CA ASP A 202 -19.13 -18.01 -18.50
C ASP A 202 -18.39 -16.68 -18.75
N GLU A 203 -17.22 -16.74 -19.35
CA GLU A 203 -16.38 -15.57 -19.63
C GLU A 203 -17.04 -14.56 -20.59
N TYR A 204 -17.76 -15.07 -21.60
CA TYR A 204 -18.41 -14.24 -22.63
C TYR A 204 -19.95 -14.25 -22.54
N SER A 205 -20.50 -14.53 -21.35
CA SER A 205 -21.95 -14.63 -21.14
C SER A 205 -22.71 -13.38 -21.61
N ASN A 206 -22.19 -12.20 -21.32
CA ASN A 206 -22.78 -10.93 -21.75
C ASN A 206 -22.73 -10.76 -23.28
N VAL A 207 -21.62 -11.13 -23.93
CA VAL A 207 -21.46 -11.08 -25.37
C VAL A 207 -22.48 -12.01 -26.05
N ILE A 208 -22.59 -13.25 -25.56
CA ILE A 208 -23.53 -14.27 -26.06
C ILE A 208 -24.99 -13.79 -25.90
N LYS A 209 -25.31 -13.20 -24.73
CA LYS A 209 -26.66 -12.68 -24.44
C LYS A 209 -27.05 -11.54 -25.39
N LEU A 210 -26.16 -10.61 -25.68
CA LEU A 210 -26.41 -9.48 -26.57
C LEU A 210 -26.53 -9.96 -28.03
N LEU A 211 -25.69 -10.89 -28.46
CA LEU A 211 -25.79 -11.49 -29.83
C LEU A 211 -27.09 -12.27 -30.01
N LYS A 212 -27.55 -13.04 -29.01
CA LYS A 212 -28.87 -13.72 -29.02
C LYS A 212 -30.05 -12.74 -29.09
N LYS A 213 -29.88 -11.50 -28.58
CA LYS A 213 -30.88 -10.45 -28.71
C LYS A 213 -30.82 -9.69 -30.04
N GLY A 214 -30.04 -10.14 -31.01
CA GLY A 214 -29.93 -9.53 -32.33
C GLY A 214 -29.08 -8.27 -32.40
N GLN A 215 -28.27 -7.97 -31.35
CA GLN A 215 -27.38 -6.81 -31.34
C GLN A 215 -26.26 -6.99 -32.40
N SER A 216 -25.92 -5.89 -33.06
CA SER A 216 -24.83 -5.89 -34.04
C SER A 216 -23.48 -6.19 -33.41
N ILE A 217 -22.56 -6.80 -34.15
CA ILE A 217 -21.21 -7.16 -33.71
C ILE A 217 -20.47 -5.94 -33.16
N ARG A 218 -20.58 -4.78 -33.85
CA ARG A 218 -19.91 -3.53 -33.44
C ARG A 218 -20.48 -2.97 -32.12
N ASN A 219 -21.82 -2.98 -31.99
CA ASN A 219 -22.50 -2.57 -30.79
C ASN A 219 -22.17 -3.46 -29.58
N THR A 220 -22.20 -4.77 -29.79
CA THR A 220 -21.84 -5.76 -28.76
C THR A 220 -20.40 -5.57 -28.31
N ALA A 221 -19.46 -5.33 -29.22
CA ALA A 221 -18.06 -5.07 -28.90
C ALA A 221 -17.93 -3.82 -27.99
N LYS A 222 -18.64 -2.75 -28.35
CA LYS A 222 -18.63 -1.48 -27.58
C LYS A 222 -19.25 -1.66 -26.19
N LEU A 223 -20.39 -2.34 -26.08
CA LEU A 223 -21.10 -2.54 -24.81
C LEU A 223 -20.37 -3.48 -23.84
N CYS A 224 -19.67 -4.48 -24.38
CA CYS A 224 -18.95 -5.46 -23.57
C CYS A 224 -17.46 -5.11 -23.37
N GLY A 225 -16.93 -4.03 -23.96
CA GLY A 225 -15.53 -3.63 -23.83
C GLY A 225 -14.55 -4.63 -24.46
N VAL A 226 -14.98 -5.40 -25.47
CA VAL A 226 -14.16 -6.41 -26.15
C VAL A 226 -13.93 -6.04 -27.62
N SER A 227 -12.87 -6.61 -28.23
CA SER A 227 -12.59 -6.34 -29.63
C SER A 227 -13.67 -6.93 -30.57
N VAL A 228 -13.89 -6.28 -31.70
CA VAL A 228 -14.81 -6.73 -32.75
C VAL A 228 -14.45 -8.16 -33.22
N SER A 229 -13.16 -8.46 -33.37
CA SER A 229 -12.67 -9.81 -33.74
C SER A 229 -13.02 -10.88 -32.69
N THR A 230 -12.99 -10.50 -31.36
CA THR A 230 -13.43 -11.40 -30.30
C THR A 230 -14.93 -11.73 -30.46
N VAL A 231 -15.77 -10.71 -30.68
CA VAL A 231 -17.22 -10.91 -30.87
C VAL A 231 -17.52 -11.76 -32.09
N GLN A 232 -16.81 -11.54 -33.20
CA GLN A 232 -16.94 -12.35 -34.41
C GLN A 232 -16.59 -13.81 -34.17
N ARG A 233 -15.47 -14.07 -33.46
CA ARG A 233 -15.04 -15.41 -33.09
C ARG A 233 -16.09 -16.12 -32.22
N ILE A 234 -16.62 -15.44 -31.21
CA ILE A 234 -17.66 -15.99 -30.32
C ILE A 234 -18.94 -16.25 -31.10
N LYS A 235 -19.37 -15.34 -31.98
CA LYS A 235 -20.53 -15.52 -32.85
C LYS A 235 -20.39 -16.79 -33.69
N LYS A 236 -19.22 -17.00 -34.31
CA LYS A 236 -18.93 -18.19 -35.13
C LYS A 236 -18.89 -19.47 -34.28
N GLU A 237 -18.20 -19.44 -33.13
CA GLU A 237 -18.00 -20.62 -32.28
C GLU A 237 -19.29 -21.12 -31.64
N PHE A 238 -20.20 -20.22 -31.29
CA PHE A 238 -21.49 -20.55 -30.67
C PHE A 238 -22.64 -20.65 -31.67
N GLY A 239 -22.39 -20.53 -33.00
CA GLY A 239 -23.42 -20.69 -34.04
C GLY A 239 -24.52 -19.64 -33.94
N LEU A 240 -24.25 -18.44 -33.49
CA LEU A 240 -25.23 -17.37 -33.27
C LEU A 240 -25.46 -16.61 -34.60
N TYR A 241 -25.85 -17.33 -35.63
CA TYR A 241 -26.24 -16.74 -36.93
C TYR A 241 -27.71 -16.33 -36.83
N SER A 242 -27.97 -15.04 -36.82
CA SER A 242 -29.29 -14.46 -37.11
C SER A 242 -29.38 -14.16 -38.58
#